data_2e57f1092e0ef051b9b3fa7a13ca1501
#
_entry.id   2e57f1092e0ef051b9b3fa7a13ca1501
#
_cell.length_a   1.000
_cell.length_b   1.000
_cell.length_c   1.000
_cell.angle_alpha   90.00
_cell.angle_beta   90.00
_cell.angle_gamma   90.00
#
_symmetry.space_group_name_H-M   'P 1'
#
loop_
_entity.id
_entity.type
_entity.pdbx_description
1 polymer ?
#
loop_
_entity_poly.entity_id
_entity_poly.type
_entity_poly.pdbx_seq_one_letter_code
_entity_poly.pdbx_strand_id
1 'polypeptide(L)'
;AHPYPYATTSGLAVFVTDHETGKYRPSTRRDIAAFARLGDALSPDFLWTAITANDVPKMAHGPHELWETLKNSQKHVQGVTVQSARDAQVQIELAALVAGGHEALRERPLMSVVSCPLAPLSFETGAIEAQTTFARAGIPICSMSMSLGGLSAPVTVAGMILNANAENLASIVITQAAASGAPHIYTSESAPMDMLTGNINYGAPEKALVSYGLGQMARYYDLPCLVADTGFGDSIKGGLEDVQFIANQFIGLTAYTDIITGMGCVDDAKGISFEQLVIDSYMWDFFRAFLKEVEISEEMMGLEAIKAVGHGGDFLSSEHTLKYLRSDLTQWNRKKLDLLSLDQD
;
A
#
# COMPACT_ATOMS: atom_id res chain seq x y z
N ALA A 1 18.36 6.20 0.91
CA ALA A 1 17.18 5.45 0.43
C ALA A 1 16.71 4.54 1.57
N HIS A 2 15.42 4.36 1.71
CA HIS A 2 14.85 3.42 2.68
C HIS A 2 15.20 1.98 2.20
N PRO A 3 15.62 1.06 3.08
CA PRO A 3 16.13 -0.24 2.67
C PRO A 3 15.04 -1.19 2.11
N TYR A 4 13.77 -0.85 2.28
CA TYR A 4 12.61 -1.60 1.78
C TYR A 4 11.46 -0.64 1.45
N PRO A 5 10.45 -1.06 0.66
CA PRO A 5 9.29 -0.23 0.36
C PRO A 5 8.55 0.22 1.61
N TYR A 6 7.90 1.38 1.55
CA TYR A 6 6.91 1.78 2.54
C TYR A 6 5.61 1.01 2.30
N ALA A 7 4.94 0.60 3.36
CA ALA A 7 3.67 -0.12 3.26
C ALA A 7 2.50 0.73 3.74
N THR A 8 1.36 0.60 3.06
CA THR A 8 0.12 1.27 3.45
C THR A 8 -1.06 0.30 3.50
N THR A 9 -2.09 0.70 4.22
CA THR A 9 -3.37 -0.02 4.22
C THR A 9 -4.02 0.02 2.83
N SER A 10 -5.07 -0.77 2.61
CA SER A 10 -5.94 -0.65 1.45
C SER A 10 -6.76 0.63 1.48
N GLY A 11 -7.25 1.07 0.33
CA GLY A 11 -8.04 2.28 0.20
C GLY A 11 -9.38 2.09 -0.52
N LEU A 12 -10.35 2.90 -0.10
CA LEU A 12 -11.62 3.17 -0.77
C LEU A 12 -12.58 1.96 -0.92
N ALA A 13 -12.50 0.99 -0.04
CA ALA A 13 -13.52 -0.05 0.07
C ALA A 13 -14.87 0.55 0.52
N VAL A 14 -15.96 -0.08 0.15
CA VAL A 14 -17.33 0.38 0.49
C VAL A 14 -18.00 -0.51 1.53
N PHE A 15 -17.37 -1.63 1.88
CA PHE A 15 -17.86 -2.60 2.85
C PHE A 15 -16.80 -2.90 3.92
N VAL A 16 -17.25 -3.45 5.02
CA VAL A 16 -16.43 -3.93 6.12
C VAL A 16 -16.93 -5.28 6.60
N THR A 17 -16.02 -6.19 6.90
CA THR A 17 -16.35 -7.37 7.72
C THR A 17 -16.37 -6.93 9.18
N ASP A 18 -17.54 -6.94 9.77
CA ASP A 18 -17.75 -6.54 11.16
C ASP A 18 -17.13 -7.59 12.09
N HIS A 19 -16.14 -7.20 12.87
CA HIS A 19 -15.34 -8.11 13.70
C HIS A 19 -16.10 -8.73 14.89
N GLU A 20 -17.21 -8.10 15.33
CA GLU A 20 -18.03 -8.64 16.42
C GLU A 20 -19.04 -9.68 15.91
N THR A 21 -19.59 -9.44 14.73
CA THR A 21 -20.69 -10.25 14.19
C THR A 21 -20.30 -11.13 13.00
N GLY A 22 -19.14 -10.92 12.41
CA GLY A 22 -18.69 -11.57 11.18
C GLY A 22 -19.49 -11.18 9.93
N LYS A 23 -20.38 -10.18 10.03
CA LYS A 23 -21.24 -9.79 8.92
C LYS A 23 -20.54 -8.82 7.99
N TYR A 24 -20.65 -9.07 6.69
CA TYR A 24 -20.24 -8.15 5.65
C TYR A 24 -21.34 -7.08 5.46
N ARG A 25 -20.99 -5.81 5.68
CA ARG A 25 -21.95 -4.70 5.68
C ARG A 25 -21.32 -3.41 5.11
N PRO A 26 -22.12 -2.44 4.69
CA PRO A 26 -21.63 -1.11 4.37
C PRO A 26 -20.86 -0.50 5.55
N SER A 27 -19.78 0.16 5.24
CA SER A 27 -18.89 0.82 6.22
C SER A 27 -19.44 2.17 6.71
N THR A 28 -18.94 2.63 7.83
CA THR A 28 -19.32 3.88 8.48
C THR A 28 -18.07 4.65 8.95
N ARG A 29 -18.23 5.90 9.34
CA ARG A 29 -17.16 6.70 10.00
C ARG A 29 -16.57 6.03 11.23
N ARG A 30 -17.39 5.28 11.99
CA ARG A 30 -16.90 4.55 13.17
C ARG A 30 -15.90 3.46 12.76
N ASP A 31 -16.15 2.81 11.64
CA ASP A 31 -15.24 1.79 11.11
C ASP A 31 -13.93 2.41 10.63
N ILE A 32 -13.98 3.57 9.96
CA ILE A 32 -12.78 4.33 9.56
C ILE A 32 -11.93 4.65 10.80
N ALA A 33 -12.55 5.21 11.83
CA ALA A 33 -11.86 5.57 13.09
C ALA A 33 -11.22 4.35 13.78
N ALA A 34 -11.92 3.21 13.80
CA ALA A 34 -11.41 1.97 14.38
C ALA A 34 -10.26 1.38 13.57
N PHE A 35 -10.41 1.35 12.24
CA PHE A 35 -9.37 0.84 11.33
C PHE A 35 -8.12 1.72 11.36
N ALA A 36 -8.28 3.05 11.41
CA ALA A 36 -7.17 3.98 11.55
C ALA A 36 -6.37 3.75 12.84
N ARG A 37 -7.05 3.57 13.97
CA ARG A 37 -6.38 3.26 15.27
C ARG A 37 -5.63 1.94 15.21
N LEU A 38 -6.24 0.91 14.62
CA LEU A 38 -5.58 -0.39 14.47
C LEU A 38 -4.36 -0.27 13.56
N GLY A 39 -4.50 0.38 12.41
CA GLY A 39 -3.40 0.61 11.47
C GLY A 39 -2.29 1.50 12.04
N ASP A 40 -2.61 2.43 12.95
CA ASP A 40 -1.61 3.24 13.66
C ASP A 40 -0.74 2.38 14.59
N ALA A 41 -1.34 1.39 15.23
CA ALA A 41 -0.66 0.48 16.16
C ALA A 41 0.11 -0.66 15.47
N LEU A 42 -0.16 -0.94 14.20
CA LEU A 42 0.42 -2.04 13.42
C LEU A 42 1.54 -1.58 12.48
N SER A 43 2.02 -2.47 11.64
CA SER A 43 3.19 -2.31 10.77
C SER A 43 3.06 -1.38 9.55
N PRO A 44 1.88 -0.99 9.01
CA PRO A 44 1.85 -0.01 7.93
C PRO A 44 2.63 1.26 8.28
N ASP A 45 3.42 1.76 7.33
CA ASP A 45 4.22 2.99 7.54
C ASP A 45 3.34 4.24 7.47
N PHE A 46 2.26 4.18 6.69
CA PHE A 46 1.22 5.21 6.62
C PHE A 46 -0.15 4.59 6.30
N LEU A 47 -1.21 5.38 6.33
CA LEU A 47 -2.57 4.88 6.17
C LEU A 47 -3.20 5.44 4.90
N TRP A 48 -3.73 4.58 4.07
CA TRP A 48 -4.76 4.98 3.14
C TRP A 48 -6.09 5.06 3.91
N THR A 49 -6.97 6.00 3.54
CA THR A 49 -8.32 6.01 4.11
C THR A 49 -9.05 4.76 3.61
N ALA A 50 -9.09 3.74 4.45
CA ALA A 50 -9.37 2.38 4.01
C ALA A 50 -10.76 2.20 3.41
N ILE A 51 -11.75 2.92 3.92
CA ILE A 51 -13.17 2.69 3.61
C ILE A 51 -13.97 3.97 3.50
N THR A 52 -15.07 3.88 2.78
CA THR A 52 -16.01 4.96 2.54
C THR A 52 -16.94 5.19 3.74
N ALA A 53 -17.20 6.46 4.06
CA ALA A 53 -18.14 6.87 5.11
C ALA A 53 -19.59 6.83 4.61
N ASN A 54 -20.17 5.62 4.44
CA ASN A 54 -21.54 5.48 3.87
C ASN A 54 -22.66 6.06 4.75
N ASP A 55 -22.36 6.45 5.99
CA ASP A 55 -23.31 7.07 6.92
C ASP A 55 -23.38 8.60 6.82
N VAL A 56 -22.70 9.20 5.82
CA VAL A 56 -22.78 10.64 5.52
C VAL A 56 -23.17 10.87 4.05
N PRO A 57 -23.64 12.09 3.69
CA PRO A 57 -23.93 12.41 2.29
C PRO A 57 -22.69 12.24 1.40
N LYS A 58 -22.89 11.72 0.18
CA LYS A 58 -21.80 11.42 -0.78
C LYS A 58 -20.82 12.59 -0.98
N MET A 59 -21.32 13.81 -1.06
CA MET A 59 -20.50 15.01 -1.21
C MET A 59 -19.59 15.31 0.00
N ALA A 60 -19.80 14.65 1.12
CA ALA A 60 -19.00 14.83 2.34
C ALA A 60 -18.13 13.61 2.67
N HIS A 61 -18.11 12.58 1.82
CA HIS A 61 -17.33 11.37 2.04
C HIS A 61 -15.84 11.71 2.27
N GLY A 62 -15.17 12.33 1.31
CA GLY A 62 -13.75 12.64 1.37
C GLY A 62 -13.33 13.43 2.60
N PRO A 63 -13.96 14.57 2.93
CA PRO A 63 -13.68 15.31 4.16
C PRO A 63 -13.85 14.49 5.44
N HIS A 64 -14.89 13.66 5.55
CA HIS A 64 -15.09 12.81 6.72
C HIS A 64 -14.10 11.65 6.80
N GLU A 65 -13.77 11.04 5.68
CA GLU A 65 -12.76 9.98 5.57
C GLU A 65 -11.39 10.51 6.06
N LEU A 66 -10.96 11.66 5.52
CA LEU A 66 -9.72 12.30 5.94
C LEU A 66 -9.75 12.68 7.42
N TRP A 67 -10.81 13.33 7.88
CA TRP A 67 -10.93 13.78 9.27
C TRP A 67 -10.91 12.63 10.27
N GLU A 68 -11.68 11.58 10.04
CA GLU A 68 -11.69 10.42 10.94
C GLU A 68 -10.33 9.70 10.96
N THR A 69 -9.60 9.66 9.83
CA THR A 69 -8.27 9.07 9.80
C THR A 69 -7.24 9.93 10.51
N LEU A 70 -7.16 11.24 10.21
CA LEU A 70 -6.23 12.18 10.87
C LEU A 70 -6.43 12.27 12.39
N LYS A 71 -7.68 12.17 12.83
CA LYS A 71 -8.03 12.24 14.26
C LYS A 71 -7.63 10.99 15.04
N ASN A 72 -7.48 9.85 14.36
CA ASN A 72 -7.28 8.55 15.00
C ASN A 72 -5.91 7.92 14.65
N SER A 73 -5.02 8.63 13.95
CA SER A 73 -3.66 8.18 13.63
C SER A 73 -2.68 9.35 13.61
N GLN A 74 -1.42 9.06 13.92
CA GLN A 74 -0.29 9.99 13.78
C GLN A 74 0.47 9.78 12.48
N LYS A 75 0.13 8.76 11.71
CA LYS A 75 0.76 8.41 10.45
C LYS A 75 0.28 9.33 9.33
N HIS A 76 1.09 9.46 8.27
CA HIS A 76 0.68 10.12 7.03
C HIS A 76 -0.58 9.46 6.46
N VAL A 77 -1.49 10.25 5.90
CA VAL A 77 -2.75 9.77 5.33
C VAL A 77 -2.69 9.85 3.81
N GLN A 78 -2.85 8.74 3.13
CA GLN A 78 -2.95 8.71 1.67
C GLN A 78 -4.40 8.54 1.24
N GLY A 79 -4.75 9.20 0.14
CA GLY A 79 -5.95 8.97 -0.63
C GLY A 79 -7.24 9.13 0.13
N VAL A 80 -8.16 9.79 -0.47
CA VAL A 80 -9.53 9.93 -0.02
C VAL A 80 -10.39 10.09 -1.26
N THR A 81 -11.67 9.90 -1.12
CA THR A 81 -12.61 10.25 -2.19
C THR A 81 -12.50 11.73 -2.51
N VAL A 82 -12.23 12.04 -3.78
CA VAL A 82 -12.12 13.43 -4.26
C VAL A 82 -13.01 13.60 -5.49
N GLN A 83 -13.95 14.53 -5.42
CA GLN A 83 -14.97 14.71 -6.46
C GLN A 83 -14.90 16.05 -7.18
N SER A 84 -14.25 17.08 -6.58
CA SER A 84 -14.22 18.42 -7.14
C SER A 84 -13.13 19.29 -6.51
N ALA A 85 -12.83 20.44 -7.12
CA ALA A 85 -11.93 21.43 -6.53
C ALA A 85 -12.40 21.93 -5.15
N ARG A 86 -13.71 22.04 -4.93
CA ARG A 86 -14.27 22.45 -3.63
C ARG A 86 -14.00 21.40 -2.56
N ASP A 87 -14.18 20.13 -2.89
CA ASP A 87 -13.86 19.03 -1.99
C ASP A 87 -12.37 19.02 -1.64
N ALA A 88 -11.50 19.18 -2.64
CA ALA A 88 -10.06 19.31 -2.44
C ALA A 88 -9.71 20.48 -1.51
N GLN A 89 -10.33 21.64 -1.67
CA GLN A 89 -10.11 22.77 -0.78
C GLN A 89 -10.47 22.47 0.67
N VAL A 90 -11.63 21.85 0.90
CA VAL A 90 -12.05 21.48 2.26
C VAL A 90 -11.04 20.51 2.91
N GLN A 91 -10.56 19.54 2.15
CA GLN A 91 -9.56 18.59 2.66
C GLN A 91 -8.22 19.28 2.95
N ILE A 92 -7.78 20.22 2.10
CA ILE A 92 -6.57 21.02 2.34
C ILE A 92 -6.72 21.86 3.62
N GLU A 93 -7.88 22.50 3.83
CA GLU A 93 -8.13 23.27 5.07
C GLU A 93 -8.11 22.38 6.31
N LEU A 94 -8.71 21.19 6.26
CA LEU A 94 -8.66 20.22 7.37
C LEU A 94 -7.22 19.79 7.67
N ALA A 95 -6.44 19.47 6.64
CA ALA A 95 -5.05 19.08 6.79
C ALA A 95 -4.18 20.24 7.31
N ALA A 96 -4.40 21.47 6.81
CA ALA A 96 -3.70 22.66 7.27
C ALA A 96 -4.00 22.97 8.75
N LEU A 97 -5.25 22.79 9.19
CA LEU A 97 -5.63 22.96 10.60
C LEU A 97 -4.83 22.00 11.51
N VAL A 98 -4.69 20.74 11.09
CA VAL A 98 -3.92 19.71 11.84
C VAL A 98 -2.42 20.01 11.79
N ALA A 99 -1.90 20.47 10.65
CA ALA A 99 -0.48 20.79 10.46
C ALA A 99 -0.03 22.05 11.20
N GLY A 100 -0.96 22.91 11.61
CA GLY A 100 -0.65 24.22 12.22
C GLY A 100 -0.58 25.38 11.19
N GLY A 101 -1.10 25.19 9.98
CA GLY A 101 -1.23 26.18 8.93
C GLY A 101 -0.83 25.66 7.54
N HIS A 102 -1.16 26.43 6.51
CA HIS A 102 -0.87 26.07 5.11
C HIS A 102 0.63 25.95 4.81
N GLU A 103 1.45 26.83 5.41
CA GLU A 103 2.90 26.81 5.22
C GLU A 103 3.51 25.53 5.84
N ALA A 104 3.14 25.21 7.05
CA ALA A 104 3.56 23.97 7.72
C ALA A 104 3.10 22.72 6.93
N LEU A 105 1.88 22.73 6.39
CA LEU A 105 1.39 21.65 5.54
C LEU A 105 2.20 21.52 4.25
N ARG A 106 2.60 22.63 3.63
CA ARG A 106 3.42 22.62 2.41
C ARG A 106 4.84 22.12 2.66
N GLU A 107 5.45 22.49 3.78
CA GLU A 107 6.78 22.03 4.17
C GLU A 107 6.81 20.56 4.53
N ARG A 108 5.76 20.10 5.21
CA ARG A 108 5.60 18.69 5.64
C ARG A 108 4.18 18.22 5.40
N PRO A 109 3.84 17.75 4.19
CA PRO A 109 2.52 17.26 3.87
C PRO A 109 2.11 16.09 4.78
N LEU A 110 0.99 16.25 5.49
CA LEU A 110 0.40 15.19 6.33
C LEU A 110 -0.40 14.20 5.52
N MET A 111 -0.68 14.54 4.27
CA MET A 111 -1.48 13.73 3.37
C MET A 111 -0.91 13.72 1.96
N SER A 112 -1.28 12.73 1.20
CA SER A 112 -1.16 12.63 -0.26
C SER A 112 -2.50 12.22 -0.84
N VAL A 113 -2.73 12.46 -2.11
CA VAL A 113 -4.01 12.14 -2.74
C VAL A 113 -3.84 11.22 -3.92
N VAL A 114 -4.83 10.36 -4.14
CA VAL A 114 -4.90 9.50 -5.31
C VAL A 114 -5.80 10.17 -6.34
N SER A 115 -5.30 10.29 -7.57
CA SER A 115 -6.05 10.77 -8.72
C SER A 115 -6.03 9.69 -9.80
N CYS A 116 -7.20 9.13 -10.09
CA CYS A 116 -7.34 8.06 -11.08
C CYS A 116 -7.72 8.64 -12.43
N PRO A 117 -6.96 8.36 -13.50
CA PRO A 117 -7.46 8.52 -14.86
C PRO A 117 -8.71 7.69 -15.09
N LEU A 118 -9.57 8.13 -15.97
CA LEU A 118 -10.70 7.34 -16.47
C LEU A 118 -10.22 6.51 -17.66
N ALA A 119 -9.84 5.25 -17.40
CA ALA A 119 -9.34 4.37 -18.45
C ALA A 119 -10.43 4.01 -19.48
N PRO A 120 -10.13 3.99 -20.80
CA PRO A 120 -8.82 4.24 -21.39
C PRO A 120 -8.55 5.73 -21.67
N LEU A 121 -7.38 6.20 -21.31
CA LEU A 121 -6.75 7.45 -21.77
C LEU A 121 -7.60 8.73 -21.61
N SER A 122 -8.43 8.80 -20.56
CA SER A 122 -9.33 9.91 -20.31
C SER A 122 -9.20 10.43 -18.87
N PHE A 123 -9.71 11.63 -18.64
CA PHE A 123 -9.75 12.25 -17.33
C PHE A 123 -11.12 12.89 -17.10
N GLU A 124 -11.65 12.73 -15.91
CA GLU A 124 -12.89 13.39 -15.50
C GLU A 124 -12.56 14.84 -15.04
N THR A 125 -13.40 15.80 -15.44
CA THR A 125 -13.14 17.23 -15.20
C THR A 125 -12.97 17.56 -13.71
N GLY A 126 -13.87 17.07 -12.85
CA GLY A 126 -13.80 17.35 -11.42
C GLY A 126 -12.58 16.73 -10.75
N ALA A 127 -12.14 15.55 -11.21
CA ALA A 127 -10.92 14.91 -10.75
C ALA A 127 -9.67 15.75 -11.10
N ILE A 128 -9.60 16.30 -12.32
CA ILE A 128 -8.50 17.19 -12.75
C ILE A 128 -8.51 18.52 -11.99
N GLU A 129 -9.68 19.12 -11.79
CA GLU A 129 -9.81 20.32 -10.97
C GLU A 129 -9.31 20.09 -9.55
N ALA A 130 -9.67 18.98 -8.95
CA ALA A 130 -9.20 18.58 -7.61
C ALA A 130 -7.69 18.31 -7.60
N GLN A 131 -7.17 17.53 -8.54
CA GLN A 131 -5.74 17.21 -8.67
C GLN A 131 -4.91 18.49 -8.78
N THR A 132 -5.30 19.42 -9.64
CA THR A 132 -4.60 20.70 -9.81
C THR A 132 -4.70 21.61 -8.59
N THR A 133 -5.79 21.53 -7.82
CA THR A 133 -5.97 22.24 -6.55
C THR A 133 -5.01 21.72 -5.49
N PHE A 134 -4.90 20.40 -5.32
CA PHE A 134 -3.93 19.78 -4.42
C PHE A 134 -2.48 20.08 -4.83
N ALA A 135 -2.16 19.97 -6.11
CA ALA A 135 -0.82 20.25 -6.62
C ALA A 135 -0.36 21.69 -6.28
N ARG A 136 -1.24 22.69 -6.45
CA ARG A 136 -0.95 24.10 -6.08
C ARG A 136 -0.75 24.27 -4.57
N ALA A 137 -1.38 23.45 -3.75
CA ALA A 137 -1.18 23.44 -2.30
C ALA A 137 0.11 22.72 -1.87
N GLY A 138 0.81 22.04 -2.79
CA GLY A 138 2.02 21.28 -2.49
C GLY A 138 1.74 19.87 -1.93
N ILE A 139 0.52 19.39 -2.05
CA ILE A 139 0.13 18.05 -1.64
C ILE A 139 0.58 17.03 -2.70
N PRO A 140 1.29 15.95 -2.33
CA PRO A 140 1.72 14.94 -3.28
C PRO A 140 0.55 14.26 -3.99
N ILE A 141 0.69 14.09 -5.31
CA ILE A 141 -0.29 13.43 -6.16
C ILE A 141 0.19 12.03 -6.50
N CYS A 142 -0.63 11.03 -6.20
CA CYS A 142 -0.45 9.65 -6.67
C CYS A 142 -1.38 9.44 -7.88
N SER A 143 -0.85 9.48 -9.09
CA SER A 143 -1.67 9.20 -10.27
C SER A 143 -1.81 7.69 -10.44
N MET A 144 -3.02 7.18 -10.19
CA MET A 144 -3.26 5.75 -10.19
C MET A 144 -4.04 5.33 -11.44
N SER A 145 -3.32 4.83 -12.44
CA SER A 145 -3.97 4.13 -13.55
C SER A 145 -4.54 2.80 -13.07
N MET A 146 -5.81 2.55 -13.40
CA MET A 146 -6.52 1.31 -13.10
C MET A 146 -7.06 0.68 -14.39
N SER A 147 -6.18 0.49 -15.36
CA SER A 147 -6.51 -0.11 -16.65
C SER A 147 -6.78 -1.60 -16.51
N LEU A 148 -7.94 -2.05 -16.98
CA LEU A 148 -8.34 -3.46 -16.96
C LEU A 148 -8.03 -4.11 -18.31
N GLY A 149 -7.10 -5.07 -18.30
CA GLY A 149 -6.71 -5.81 -19.49
C GLY A 149 -7.88 -6.60 -20.08
N GLY A 150 -8.25 -6.27 -21.32
CA GLY A 150 -9.41 -6.83 -22.02
C GLY A 150 -10.68 -5.97 -21.95
N LEU A 151 -10.71 -4.93 -21.12
CA LEU A 151 -11.82 -3.98 -21.04
C LEU A 151 -11.39 -2.55 -21.35
N SER A 152 -10.54 -1.96 -20.52
CA SER A 152 -10.09 -0.56 -20.65
C SER A 152 -8.61 -0.45 -21.00
N ALA A 153 -7.96 -1.57 -21.31
CA ALA A 153 -6.62 -1.66 -21.89
C ALA A 153 -6.55 -2.89 -22.80
N PRO A 154 -5.54 -2.97 -23.70
CA PRO A 154 -5.27 -4.20 -24.42
C PRO A 154 -5.09 -5.39 -23.45
N VAL A 155 -5.50 -6.58 -23.86
CA VAL A 155 -5.48 -7.79 -23.00
C VAL A 155 -4.06 -8.30 -22.68
N THR A 156 -3.06 -7.86 -23.46
CA THR A 156 -1.67 -8.30 -23.26
C THR A 156 -0.97 -7.51 -22.15
N VAL A 157 -0.07 -8.15 -21.43
CA VAL A 157 0.76 -7.50 -20.38
C VAL A 157 1.44 -6.23 -20.91
N ALA A 158 2.08 -6.31 -22.09
CA ALA A 158 2.73 -5.14 -22.70
C ALA A 158 1.74 -4.01 -23.03
N GLY A 159 0.54 -4.35 -23.50
CA GLY A 159 -0.52 -3.39 -23.79
C GLY A 159 -1.05 -2.71 -22.52
N MET A 160 -1.24 -3.45 -21.44
CA MET A 160 -1.62 -2.90 -20.14
C MET A 160 -0.55 -1.93 -19.61
N ILE A 161 0.73 -2.32 -19.66
CA ILE A 161 1.85 -1.46 -19.26
C ILE A 161 1.88 -0.18 -20.08
N LEU A 162 1.76 -0.27 -21.40
CA LEU A 162 1.78 0.90 -22.30
C LEU A 162 0.62 1.87 -21.98
N ASN A 163 -0.60 1.34 -21.81
CA ASN A 163 -1.77 2.14 -21.51
C ASN A 163 -1.63 2.86 -20.14
N ALA A 164 -1.28 2.12 -19.10
CA ALA A 164 -1.08 2.66 -17.77
C ALA A 164 0.05 3.70 -17.73
N ASN A 165 1.14 3.46 -18.45
CA ASN A 165 2.24 4.41 -18.57
C ASN A 165 1.79 5.72 -19.24
N ALA A 166 1.02 5.64 -20.33
CA ALA A 166 0.51 6.83 -21.02
C ALA A 166 -0.41 7.67 -20.11
N GLU A 167 -1.29 7.03 -19.35
CA GLU A 167 -2.16 7.70 -18.38
C GLU A 167 -1.37 8.38 -17.26
N ASN A 168 -0.36 7.71 -16.70
CA ASN A 168 0.51 8.29 -15.68
C ASN A 168 1.28 9.51 -16.21
N LEU A 169 1.89 9.41 -17.39
CA LEU A 169 2.63 10.53 -17.98
C LEU A 169 1.71 11.72 -18.26
N ALA A 170 0.49 11.49 -18.75
CA ALA A 170 -0.48 12.56 -18.96
C ALA A 170 -0.86 13.23 -17.63
N SER A 171 -1.09 12.47 -16.57
CA SER A 171 -1.37 13.00 -15.22
C SER A 171 -0.20 13.83 -14.68
N ILE A 172 1.04 13.39 -14.87
CA ILE A 172 2.23 14.13 -14.48
C ILE A 172 2.29 15.48 -15.23
N VAL A 173 2.07 15.48 -16.55
CA VAL A 173 2.03 16.71 -17.36
C VAL A 173 0.99 17.69 -16.82
N ILE A 174 -0.23 17.21 -16.52
CA ILE A 174 -1.30 18.03 -15.94
C ILE A 174 -0.86 18.64 -14.60
N THR A 175 -0.29 17.83 -13.70
CA THR A 175 0.20 18.26 -12.40
C THR A 175 1.27 19.32 -12.52
N GLN A 176 2.29 19.10 -13.35
CA GLN A 176 3.42 20.01 -13.53
C GLN A 176 3.02 21.30 -14.26
N ALA A 177 2.06 21.25 -15.18
CA ALA A 177 1.49 22.42 -15.82
C ALA A 177 0.69 23.30 -14.84
N ALA A 178 0.03 22.68 -13.85
CA ALA A 178 -0.72 23.38 -12.81
C ALA A 178 0.19 24.01 -11.74
N ALA A 179 1.23 23.28 -11.35
CA ALA A 179 2.20 23.68 -10.32
C ALA A 179 3.55 23.01 -10.61
N SER A 180 4.46 23.75 -11.22
CA SER A 180 5.81 23.25 -11.53
C SER A 180 6.55 22.85 -10.26
N GLY A 181 7.11 21.62 -10.23
CA GLY A 181 7.79 21.05 -9.08
C GLY A 181 6.87 20.42 -8.03
N ALA A 182 5.55 20.35 -8.27
CA ALA A 182 4.63 19.65 -7.37
C ALA A 182 5.01 18.16 -7.24
N PRO A 183 5.01 17.61 -6.00
CA PRO A 183 5.35 16.21 -5.78
C PRO A 183 4.39 15.27 -6.50
N HIS A 184 4.93 14.27 -7.19
CA HIS A 184 4.13 13.32 -7.95
C HIS A 184 4.69 11.90 -7.79
N ILE A 185 3.81 10.93 -7.59
CA ILE A 185 4.12 9.52 -7.44
C ILE A 185 3.50 8.77 -8.63
N TYR A 186 4.31 8.01 -9.34
CA TYR A 186 3.88 7.15 -10.44
C TYR A 186 3.16 5.93 -9.86
N THR A 187 1.88 5.74 -10.18
CA THR A 187 1.07 4.74 -9.47
C THR A 187 0.20 3.93 -10.43
N SER A 188 0.02 2.64 -10.16
CA SER A 188 -0.90 1.81 -10.93
C SER A 188 -1.38 0.61 -10.15
N GLU A 189 -2.68 0.36 -10.27
CA GLU A 189 -3.37 -0.86 -9.86
C GLU A 189 -3.97 -1.59 -11.07
N SER A 190 -3.36 -1.43 -12.24
CA SER A 190 -3.80 -2.10 -13.47
C SER A 190 -3.62 -3.63 -13.36
N ALA A 191 -4.63 -4.37 -13.80
CA ALA A 191 -4.67 -5.82 -13.73
C ALA A 191 -5.50 -6.41 -14.88
N PRO A 192 -5.36 -7.71 -15.20
CA PRO A 192 -6.26 -8.35 -16.14
C PRO A 192 -7.69 -8.42 -15.59
N MET A 193 -8.66 -8.44 -16.49
CA MET A 193 -10.05 -8.75 -16.16
C MET A 193 -10.28 -10.25 -16.30
N ASP A 194 -11.04 -10.83 -15.39
CA ASP A 194 -11.63 -12.14 -15.59
C ASP A 194 -12.78 -12.00 -16.59
N MET A 195 -12.57 -12.52 -17.80
CA MET A 195 -13.53 -12.41 -18.90
C MET A 195 -14.84 -13.19 -18.66
N LEU A 196 -14.88 -14.11 -17.70
CA LEU A 196 -16.06 -14.88 -17.35
C LEU A 196 -16.97 -14.14 -16.36
N THR A 197 -16.36 -13.49 -15.38
CA THR A 197 -17.11 -12.80 -14.31
C THR A 197 -17.21 -11.29 -14.49
N GLY A 198 -16.33 -10.69 -15.32
CA GLY A 198 -16.22 -9.26 -15.49
C GLY A 198 -15.54 -8.54 -14.32
N ASN A 199 -15.02 -9.29 -13.34
CA ASN A 199 -14.28 -8.73 -12.21
C ASN A 199 -12.80 -8.52 -12.54
N ILE A 200 -12.17 -7.61 -11.82
CA ILE A 200 -10.72 -7.49 -11.82
C ILE A 200 -10.10 -8.73 -11.20
N ASN A 201 -9.01 -9.22 -11.76
CA ASN A 201 -8.29 -10.40 -11.25
C ASN A 201 -6.94 -9.99 -10.68
N TYR A 202 -6.92 -9.59 -9.42
CA TYR A 202 -5.68 -9.26 -8.71
C TYR A 202 -4.80 -10.47 -8.40
N GLY A 203 -5.39 -11.67 -8.33
CA GLY A 203 -4.67 -12.92 -8.10
C GLY A 203 -3.95 -13.48 -9.35
N ALA A 204 -4.18 -12.92 -10.54
CA ALA A 204 -3.55 -13.39 -11.76
C ALA A 204 -2.04 -13.08 -11.80
N PRO A 205 -1.19 -13.99 -12.30
CA PRO A 205 0.25 -13.75 -12.45
C PRO A 205 0.56 -12.57 -13.36
N GLU A 206 -0.32 -12.25 -14.31
CA GLU A 206 -0.19 -11.08 -15.19
C GLU A 206 -0.22 -9.76 -14.40
N LYS A 207 -0.95 -9.67 -13.28
CA LYS A 207 -0.93 -8.50 -12.39
C LYS A 207 0.50 -8.23 -11.88
N ALA A 208 1.17 -9.27 -11.39
CA ALA A 208 2.55 -9.16 -10.91
C ALA A 208 3.52 -8.72 -12.04
N LEU A 209 3.34 -9.25 -13.25
CA LEU A 209 4.14 -8.86 -14.42
C LEU A 209 3.89 -7.41 -14.84
N VAL A 210 2.65 -6.93 -14.78
CA VAL A 210 2.30 -5.53 -15.05
C VAL A 210 2.96 -4.63 -13.99
N SER A 211 2.84 -4.96 -12.71
CA SER A 211 3.48 -4.22 -11.61
C SER A 211 4.99 -4.14 -11.80
N TYR A 212 5.63 -5.26 -12.15
CA TYR A 212 7.06 -5.31 -12.41
C TYR A 212 7.48 -4.39 -13.58
N GLY A 213 6.75 -4.46 -14.69
CA GLY A 213 7.02 -3.60 -15.85
C GLY A 213 6.82 -2.11 -15.57
N LEU A 214 5.78 -1.76 -14.80
CA LEU A 214 5.52 -0.36 -14.40
C LEU A 214 6.55 0.16 -13.40
N GLY A 215 7.04 -0.69 -12.49
CA GLY A 215 8.17 -0.35 -11.62
C GLY A 215 9.43 -0.02 -12.41
N GLN A 216 9.73 -0.80 -13.47
CA GLN A 216 10.84 -0.49 -14.39
C GLN A 216 10.61 0.85 -15.13
N MET A 217 9.38 1.14 -15.57
CA MET A 217 9.07 2.43 -16.20
C MET A 217 9.26 3.59 -15.23
N ALA A 218 8.80 3.48 -14.00
CA ALA A 218 9.02 4.50 -12.98
C ALA A 218 10.52 4.76 -12.73
N ARG A 219 11.32 3.70 -12.64
CA ARG A 219 12.80 3.81 -12.55
C ARG A 219 13.43 4.46 -13.77
N TYR A 220 12.95 4.16 -14.97
CA TYR A 220 13.42 4.79 -16.20
C TYR A 220 13.19 6.31 -16.19
N TYR A 221 12.09 6.78 -15.59
CA TYR A 221 11.78 8.21 -15.44
C TYR A 221 12.35 8.85 -14.17
N ASP A 222 13.04 8.08 -13.32
CA ASP A 222 13.52 8.52 -12.00
C ASP A 222 12.39 9.08 -11.11
N LEU A 223 11.27 8.37 -11.07
CA LEU A 223 10.08 8.72 -10.30
C LEU A 223 9.87 7.76 -9.13
N PRO A 224 9.42 8.26 -7.97
CA PRO A 224 8.91 7.39 -6.92
C PRO A 224 7.63 6.70 -7.39
N CYS A 225 7.44 5.43 -6.98
CA CYS A 225 6.30 4.68 -7.46
C CYS A 225 5.59 3.81 -6.41
N LEU A 226 4.29 3.61 -6.66
CA LEU A 226 3.41 2.66 -5.98
C LEU A 226 2.78 1.78 -7.06
N VAL A 227 3.28 0.56 -7.23
CA VAL A 227 2.85 -0.35 -8.31
C VAL A 227 2.66 -1.81 -7.84
N ALA A 228 2.78 -2.06 -6.54
CA ALA A 228 2.62 -3.40 -5.97
C ALA A 228 1.71 -3.38 -4.74
N ASP A 229 1.06 -4.51 -4.49
CA ASP A 229 0.10 -4.72 -3.41
C ASP A 229 0.72 -5.51 -2.25
N THR A 230 0.17 -5.36 -1.06
CA THR A 230 0.50 -6.11 0.17
C THR A 230 -0.68 -6.84 0.78
N GLY A 231 -1.83 -6.86 0.15
CA GLY A 231 -2.94 -7.71 0.57
C GLY A 231 -2.56 -9.18 0.40
N PHE A 232 -2.37 -9.90 1.49
CA PHE A 232 -1.84 -11.27 1.46
C PHE A 232 -2.92 -12.35 1.45
N GLY A 233 -4.16 -11.99 1.24
CA GLY A 233 -5.21 -12.96 1.14
C GLY A 233 -6.59 -12.36 1.25
N ASP A 234 -7.57 -13.22 1.18
CA ASP A 234 -8.97 -12.90 1.44
C ASP A 234 -9.47 -13.77 2.59
N SER A 235 -9.44 -13.23 3.80
CA SER A 235 -9.85 -13.93 5.03
C SER A 235 -11.29 -14.48 4.97
N ILE A 236 -12.07 -14.06 3.98
CA ILE A 236 -13.44 -14.54 3.75
C ILE A 236 -13.43 -15.87 2.98
N LYS A 237 -12.53 -16.00 2.02
CA LYS A 237 -12.51 -17.17 1.11
C LYS A 237 -11.50 -18.23 1.51
N GLY A 238 -10.30 -17.83 1.89
CA GLY A 238 -9.21 -18.74 2.27
C GLY A 238 -8.78 -19.72 1.16
N GLY A 239 -7.65 -20.39 1.37
CA GLY A 239 -7.24 -21.52 0.54
C GLY A 239 -6.29 -21.20 -0.59
N LEU A 240 -6.53 -21.76 -1.80
CA LEU A 240 -5.60 -21.66 -2.94
C LEU A 240 -5.44 -20.22 -3.44
N GLU A 241 -6.50 -19.42 -3.41
CA GLU A 241 -6.46 -18.03 -3.81
C GLU A 241 -5.49 -17.22 -2.96
N ASP A 242 -5.48 -17.45 -1.64
CA ASP A 242 -4.54 -16.79 -0.72
C ASP A 242 -3.08 -17.14 -1.05
N VAL A 243 -2.80 -18.41 -1.40
CA VAL A 243 -1.46 -18.84 -1.82
C VAL A 243 -1.03 -18.14 -3.12
N GLN A 244 -1.95 -17.97 -4.06
CA GLN A 244 -1.69 -17.24 -5.32
C GLN A 244 -1.41 -15.76 -5.06
N PHE A 245 -2.20 -15.13 -4.17
CA PHE A 245 -1.97 -13.76 -3.72
C PHE A 245 -0.57 -13.61 -3.10
N ILE A 246 -0.19 -14.46 -2.17
CA ILE A 246 1.14 -14.45 -1.54
C ILE A 246 2.25 -14.55 -2.60
N ALA A 247 2.12 -15.45 -3.57
CA ALA A 247 3.11 -15.61 -4.64
C ALA A 247 3.25 -14.34 -5.50
N ASN A 248 2.13 -13.73 -5.90
CA ASN A 248 2.12 -12.50 -6.68
C ASN A 248 2.71 -11.33 -5.90
N GLN A 249 2.41 -11.21 -4.63
CA GLN A 249 2.95 -10.19 -3.74
C GLN A 249 4.48 -10.28 -3.64
N PHE A 250 5.01 -11.49 -3.48
CA PHE A 250 6.45 -11.68 -3.43
C PHE A 250 7.16 -11.20 -4.70
N ILE A 251 6.57 -11.48 -5.87
CA ILE A 251 7.07 -10.97 -7.15
C ILE A 251 6.94 -9.44 -7.21
N GLY A 252 5.80 -8.89 -6.77
CA GLY A 252 5.55 -7.46 -6.71
C GLY A 252 6.58 -6.70 -5.86
N LEU A 253 7.02 -7.27 -4.73
CA LEU A 253 8.07 -6.71 -3.87
C LEU A 253 9.43 -6.58 -4.59
N THR A 254 9.69 -7.41 -5.59
CA THR A 254 10.90 -7.31 -6.42
C THR A 254 10.78 -6.30 -7.56
N ALA A 255 9.62 -5.66 -7.72
CA ALA A 255 9.28 -4.77 -8.85
C ALA A 255 9.84 -3.34 -8.73
N TYR A 256 10.80 -3.10 -7.85
CA TYR A 256 11.38 -1.77 -7.62
C TYR A 256 10.38 -0.71 -7.14
N THR A 257 9.29 -1.12 -6.51
CA THR A 257 8.32 -0.19 -5.94
C THR A 257 8.88 0.51 -4.68
N ASP A 258 8.52 1.77 -4.49
CA ASP A 258 8.88 2.53 -3.28
C ASP A 258 7.77 2.45 -2.23
N ILE A 259 6.55 2.20 -2.68
CA ILE A 259 5.35 2.09 -1.84
C ILE A 259 4.57 0.87 -2.28
N ILE A 260 4.05 0.13 -1.32
CA ILE A 260 3.12 -0.98 -1.51
C ILE A 260 1.83 -0.73 -0.74
N THR A 261 0.71 -1.18 -1.29
CA THR A 261 -0.63 -0.93 -0.73
C THR A 261 -1.42 -2.23 -0.57
N GLY A 262 -2.55 -2.19 0.10
CA GLY A 262 -3.52 -3.28 0.12
C GLY A 262 -3.76 -3.94 1.47
N MET A 263 -3.03 -3.58 2.53
CA MET A 263 -3.22 -4.23 3.85
C MET A 263 -4.65 -4.07 4.37
N GLY A 264 -5.23 -5.19 4.78
CA GLY A 264 -6.60 -5.26 5.28
C GLY A 264 -7.68 -5.39 4.22
N CYS A 265 -7.27 -5.47 2.94
CA CYS A 265 -8.18 -5.60 1.81
C CYS A 265 -8.79 -7.01 1.73
N VAL A 266 -10.08 -7.08 1.38
CA VAL A 266 -10.80 -8.32 1.09
C VAL A 266 -11.78 -8.09 -0.09
N ASP A 267 -12.24 -9.16 -0.70
CA ASP A 267 -13.25 -9.14 -1.78
C ASP A 267 -12.86 -8.22 -2.95
N ASP A 268 -11.67 -8.43 -3.53
CA ASP A 268 -11.15 -7.66 -4.67
C ASP A 268 -11.23 -6.13 -4.46
N ALA A 269 -10.77 -5.67 -3.30
CA ALA A 269 -10.75 -4.26 -2.86
C ALA A 269 -12.15 -3.63 -2.62
N LYS A 270 -13.23 -4.40 -2.58
CA LYS A 270 -14.56 -3.89 -2.25
C LYS A 270 -14.79 -3.76 -0.74
N GLY A 271 -14.04 -4.54 0.06
CA GLY A 271 -14.16 -4.59 1.50
C GLY A 271 -12.84 -4.51 2.25
N ILE A 272 -12.95 -4.28 3.55
CA ILE A 272 -11.84 -4.46 4.49
C ILE A 272 -12.22 -5.41 5.62
N SER A 273 -11.21 -6.03 6.23
CA SER A 273 -11.32 -6.78 7.47
C SER A 273 -10.25 -6.30 8.46
N PHE A 274 -10.62 -6.18 9.72
CA PHE A 274 -9.70 -5.87 10.81
C PHE A 274 -8.73 -7.01 11.05
N GLU A 275 -9.21 -8.25 10.98
CA GLU A 275 -8.42 -9.46 11.11
C GLU A 275 -7.40 -9.57 9.97
N GLN A 276 -7.83 -9.28 8.74
CA GLN A 276 -6.94 -9.27 7.59
C GLN A 276 -5.83 -8.23 7.76
N LEU A 277 -6.12 -7.04 8.29
CA LEU A 277 -5.08 -6.04 8.55
C LEU A 277 -4.01 -6.55 9.54
N VAL A 278 -4.40 -7.31 10.55
CA VAL A 278 -3.46 -7.93 11.50
C VAL A 278 -2.61 -8.98 10.80
N ILE A 279 -3.23 -9.85 9.99
CA ILE A 279 -2.54 -10.90 9.22
C ILE A 279 -1.55 -10.26 8.25
N ASP A 280 -1.97 -9.28 7.48
CA ASP A 280 -1.13 -8.60 6.48
C ASP A 280 0.04 -7.87 7.13
N SER A 281 -0.19 -7.22 8.27
CA SER A 281 0.88 -6.56 9.03
C SER A 281 1.93 -7.57 9.51
N TYR A 282 1.49 -8.74 9.98
CA TYR A 282 2.37 -9.81 10.36
C TYR A 282 3.18 -10.35 9.16
N MET A 283 2.48 -10.59 8.05
CA MET A 283 3.12 -11.06 6.81
C MET A 283 4.09 -10.03 6.25
N TRP A 284 3.76 -8.74 6.33
CA TRP A 284 4.67 -7.67 5.94
C TRP A 284 5.96 -7.68 6.77
N ASP A 285 5.85 -7.78 8.09
CA ASP A 285 7.02 -7.91 8.97
C ASP A 285 7.87 -9.15 8.65
N PHE A 286 7.23 -10.25 8.23
CA PHE A 286 7.92 -11.44 7.76
C PHE A 286 8.67 -11.18 6.44
N PHE A 287 8.01 -10.55 5.46
CA PHE A 287 8.65 -10.21 4.18
C PHE A 287 9.78 -9.19 4.32
N ARG A 288 9.66 -8.22 5.21
CA ARG A 288 10.76 -7.28 5.51
C ARG A 288 12.03 -7.99 5.94
N ALA A 289 11.94 -9.16 6.53
CA ALA A 289 13.11 -9.94 6.89
C ALA A 289 13.90 -10.45 5.67
N PHE A 290 13.23 -10.71 4.54
CA PHE A 290 13.91 -11.10 3.28
C PHE A 290 14.58 -9.91 2.58
N LEU A 291 14.16 -8.69 2.87
CA LEU A 291 14.70 -7.48 2.28
C LEU A 291 15.89 -6.91 3.05
N LYS A 292 16.23 -7.49 4.21
CA LYS A 292 17.40 -7.07 4.99
C LYS A 292 18.69 -7.43 4.25
N GLU A 293 19.62 -6.51 4.23
CA GLU A 293 20.98 -6.78 3.75
C GLU A 293 21.65 -7.81 4.67
N VAL A 294 22.36 -8.75 4.05
CA VAL A 294 23.20 -9.71 4.76
C VAL A 294 24.57 -9.06 4.98
N GLU A 295 24.92 -8.79 6.23
CA GLU A 295 26.26 -8.30 6.56
C GLU A 295 27.29 -9.41 6.33
N ILE A 296 28.27 -9.12 5.46
CA ILE A 296 29.39 -10.02 5.17
C ILE A 296 30.65 -9.40 5.75
N SER A 297 30.99 -9.82 6.98
CA SER A 297 32.24 -9.48 7.66
C SER A 297 32.89 -10.74 8.20
N GLU A 298 34.21 -10.70 8.53
CA GLU A 298 34.89 -11.86 9.10
C GLU A 298 34.21 -12.33 10.39
N GLU A 299 33.74 -11.40 11.19
CA GLU A 299 32.99 -11.67 12.41
C GLU A 299 31.66 -12.35 12.13
N MET A 300 30.85 -11.81 11.19
CA MET A 300 29.56 -12.37 10.85
C MET A 300 29.66 -13.72 10.12
N MET A 301 30.72 -13.94 9.37
CA MET A 301 31.03 -15.25 8.78
C MET A 301 31.46 -16.29 9.83
N GLY A 302 31.83 -15.88 11.03
CA GLY A 302 32.17 -16.75 12.14
C GLY A 302 33.39 -17.64 11.88
N LEU A 303 34.41 -17.17 11.14
CA LEU A 303 35.57 -17.97 10.74
C LEU A 303 36.29 -18.59 11.92
N GLU A 304 36.47 -17.87 13.02
CA GLU A 304 37.16 -18.39 14.23
C GLU A 304 36.28 -19.45 14.94
N ALA A 305 34.95 -19.28 14.95
CA ALA A 305 34.04 -20.29 15.45
C ALA A 305 34.07 -21.59 14.61
N ILE A 306 34.13 -21.45 13.27
CA ILE A 306 34.26 -22.59 12.35
C ILE A 306 35.56 -23.35 12.62
N LYS A 307 36.71 -22.63 12.80
CA LYS A 307 38.01 -23.23 13.12
C LYS A 307 38.00 -23.95 14.48
N ALA A 308 37.35 -23.33 15.48
CA ALA A 308 37.31 -23.85 16.85
C ALA A 308 36.45 -25.12 16.94
N VAL A 309 35.30 -25.14 16.25
CA VAL A 309 34.38 -26.29 16.21
C VAL A 309 34.99 -27.46 15.42
N GLY A 310 35.69 -27.17 14.33
CA GLY A 310 36.33 -28.18 13.50
C GLY A 310 35.37 -29.17 12.82
N HIS A 311 35.90 -30.36 12.49
CA HIS A 311 35.12 -31.38 11.79
C HIS A 311 34.21 -32.16 12.74
N GLY A 312 32.92 -32.24 12.45
CA GLY A 312 31.97 -33.10 13.18
C GLY A 312 31.52 -32.53 14.55
N GLY A 313 31.92 -31.29 14.89
CA GLY A 313 31.42 -30.62 16.08
C GLY A 313 30.07 -29.91 15.84
N ASP A 314 29.59 -29.17 16.84
CA ASP A 314 28.37 -28.37 16.77
C ASP A 314 28.64 -26.90 17.22
N PHE A 315 27.75 -26.00 16.84
CA PHE A 315 27.83 -24.58 17.15
C PHE A 315 26.93 -24.15 18.32
N LEU A 316 26.20 -25.06 18.97
CA LEU A 316 25.18 -24.72 19.96
C LEU A 316 25.73 -23.89 21.13
N SER A 317 26.92 -24.23 21.59
CA SER A 317 27.57 -23.54 22.71
C SER A 317 28.72 -22.59 22.30
N SER A 318 28.89 -22.34 21.01
CA SER A 318 29.96 -21.44 20.55
C SER A 318 29.66 -19.99 20.98
N GLU A 319 30.72 -19.22 21.29
CA GLU A 319 30.56 -17.79 21.63
C GLU A 319 29.87 -17.01 20.54
N HIS A 320 30.12 -17.33 19.28
CA HIS A 320 29.47 -16.73 18.13
C HIS A 320 27.93 -16.97 18.18
N THR A 321 27.50 -18.20 18.40
CA THR A 321 26.06 -18.53 18.53
C THR A 321 25.44 -17.80 19.72
N LEU A 322 26.07 -17.81 20.88
CA LEU A 322 25.55 -17.15 22.08
C LEU A 322 25.45 -15.63 21.90
N LYS A 323 26.39 -15.02 21.18
CA LYS A 323 26.40 -13.58 20.89
C LYS A 323 25.23 -13.19 19.97
N TYR A 324 24.99 -13.94 18.91
CA TYR A 324 24.07 -13.56 17.84
C TYR A 324 22.69 -14.19 17.90
N LEU A 325 22.49 -15.30 18.64
CA LEU A 325 21.25 -16.04 18.69
C LEU A 325 19.99 -15.17 18.99
N ARG A 326 20.15 -14.11 19.77
CA ARG A 326 19.06 -13.20 20.17
C ARG A 326 19.12 -11.84 19.48
N SER A 327 20.03 -11.68 18.52
CA SER A 327 20.15 -10.43 17.78
C SER A 327 19.16 -10.39 16.62
N ASP A 328 18.72 -9.19 16.24
CA ASP A 328 17.87 -8.98 15.05
C ASP A 328 18.59 -9.28 13.73
N LEU A 329 19.89 -9.57 13.77
CA LEU A 329 20.74 -9.83 12.60
C LEU A 329 20.62 -11.27 12.09
N THR A 330 20.20 -12.22 12.92
CA THR A 330 20.41 -13.65 12.63
C THR A 330 19.16 -14.48 12.47
N GLN A 331 18.07 -14.15 13.13
CA GLN A 331 16.86 -14.94 13.08
C GLN A 331 15.62 -14.06 13.09
N TRP A 332 14.61 -14.49 12.33
CA TRP A 332 13.24 -14.03 12.49
C TRP A 332 12.81 -14.23 13.96
N ASN A 333 12.47 -13.15 14.63
CA ASN A 333 12.13 -13.19 16.04
C ASN A 333 10.79 -13.92 16.24
N ARG A 334 10.83 -15.18 16.66
CA ARG A 334 9.64 -16.00 16.94
C ARG A 334 8.66 -15.36 17.93
N LYS A 335 9.11 -14.44 18.79
CA LYS A 335 8.21 -13.73 19.71
C LYS A 335 7.16 -12.89 18.99
N LYS A 336 7.40 -12.48 17.73
CA LYS A 336 6.37 -11.87 16.89
C LYS A 336 5.35 -12.88 16.36
N LEU A 337 5.72 -14.17 16.31
CA LEU A 337 4.82 -15.30 15.99
C LEU A 337 3.91 -15.69 17.15
N ASP A 338 4.32 -15.41 18.39
CA ASP A 338 3.54 -15.79 19.59
C ASP A 338 2.22 -15.03 19.72
N LEU A 339 2.03 -13.93 18.95
CA LEU A 339 0.71 -13.28 18.83
C LEU A 339 -0.32 -14.15 18.07
N LEU A 340 0.14 -15.15 17.30
CA LEU A 340 -0.72 -16.08 16.57
C LEU A 340 -0.71 -17.48 17.19
N SER A 341 0.10 -17.76 18.20
CA SER A 341 -0.02 -18.95 19.04
C SER A 341 -1.17 -18.78 20.05
N LEU A 342 -2.31 -18.37 19.55
CA LEU A 342 -3.59 -18.52 20.21
C LEU A 342 -3.90 -20.03 20.19
N ASP A 343 -3.42 -20.75 21.17
CA ASP A 343 -3.88 -22.04 21.63
C ASP A 343 -2.73 -22.98 21.96
N GLN A 344 -2.21 -22.82 23.13
CA GLN A 344 -1.66 -23.91 23.90
C GLN A 344 -2.13 -23.73 25.34
N ASP A 345 -3.45 -23.85 25.55
CA ASP A 345 -4.06 -24.24 26.82
C ASP A 345 -5.36 -25.04 26.55
#